data_bfc2040474abdfb94f0fa46e2daa86fc
#
_entry.id   bfc2040474abdfb94f0fa46e2daa86fc
#
_cell.length_a   1.000
_cell.length_b   1.000
_cell.length_c   1.000
_cell.angle_alpha   90.00
_cell.angle_beta   90.00
_cell.angle_gamma   90.00
#
_symmetry.space_group_name_H-M   'P 1'
#
loop_
_entity.id
_entity.type
_entity.pdbx_description
1 polymer ?
#
loop_
_entity_poly.entity_id
_entity_poly.type
_entity_poly.pdbx_seq_one_letter_code
_entity_poly.pdbx_strand_id
1 'polypeptide(L)' 'YAAINSMLDQINTCLDHLEEKNDHLHARLQELLESNRQTRVEFQQQ' A
#
# COMPACT_ATOMS: atom_id res chain seq x y z
N TYR A 1 -33.22 9.04 -0.34
CA TYR A 1 -32.40 8.96 -1.56
C TYR A 1 -31.13 9.78 -1.45
N ALA A 2 -31.20 10.99 -0.88
CA ALA A 2 -30.01 11.77 -0.62
C ALA A 2 -29.09 11.11 0.39
N ALA A 3 -29.67 10.43 1.39
CA ALA A 3 -28.89 9.71 2.38
C ALA A 3 -28.13 8.53 1.76
N ILE A 4 -28.79 7.81 0.84
CA ILE A 4 -28.15 6.69 0.16
C ILE A 4 -27.00 7.17 -0.73
N ASN A 5 -27.22 8.27 -1.45
CA ASN A 5 -26.17 8.87 -2.28
C ASN A 5 -24.98 9.32 -1.46
N SER A 6 -25.26 9.90 -0.28
CA SER A 6 -24.20 10.34 0.63
C SER A 6 -23.42 9.15 1.16
N MET A 7 -24.09 8.05 1.47
CA MET A 7 -23.42 6.83 1.93
C MET A 7 -22.55 6.23 0.83
N LEU A 8 -23.04 6.22 -0.39
CA LEU A 8 -22.28 5.71 -1.53
C LEU A 8 -21.03 6.57 -1.78
N ASP A 9 -21.18 7.88 -1.66
CA ASP A 9 -20.04 8.77 -1.80
C ASP A 9 -18.99 8.53 -0.71
N GLN A 10 -19.43 8.32 0.52
CA GLN A 10 -18.53 8.01 1.63
C GLN A 10 -17.82 6.67 1.42
N ILE A 11 -18.54 5.67 0.93
CA ILE A 11 -17.96 4.36 0.64
C ILE A 11 -16.92 4.49 -0.47
N ASN A 12 -17.23 5.23 -1.52
CA ASN A 12 -16.30 5.46 -2.62
C ASN A 12 -15.03 6.16 -2.14
N THR A 13 -15.17 7.15 -1.27
CA THR A 13 -14.03 7.87 -0.72
C THR A 13 -13.16 6.94 0.13
N CYS A 14 -13.80 6.07 0.93
CA CYS A 14 -13.07 5.08 1.73
C CYS A 14 -12.34 4.07 0.87
N LEU A 15 -12.96 3.63 -0.23
CA LEU A 15 -12.33 2.69 -1.16
C LEU A 15 -11.11 3.31 -1.83
N ASP A 16 -11.23 4.57 -2.25
CA ASP A 16 -10.11 5.29 -2.84
C ASP A 16 -8.97 5.44 -1.85
N HIS A 17 -9.30 5.72 -0.59
CA HIS A 17 -8.30 5.84 0.46
C HIS A 17 -7.59 4.51 0.74
N LEU A 18 -8.33 3.41 0.73
CA LEU A 18 -7.76 2.08 0.90
C LEU A 18 -6.86 1.70 -0.26
N GLU A 19 -7.26 2.05 -1.47
CA GLU A 19 -6.46 1.80 -2.67
C GLU A 19 -5.14 2.57 -2.60
N GLU A 20 -5.19 3.82 -2.20
CA GLU A 20 -4.00 4.65 -2.04
C GLU A 20 -3.07 4.07 -0.98
N LYS A 21 -3.61 3.64 0.15
CA LYS A 21 -2.83 3.01 1.21
C LYS A 21 -2.22 1.70 0.75
N ASN A 22 -2.96 0.94 -0.05
CA ASN A 22 -2.49 -0.32 -0.59
C ASN A 22 -1.31 -0.11 -1.53
N ASP A 23 -1.40 0.89 -2.39
CA ASP A 23 -0.30 1.25 -3.28
C ASP A 23 0.94 1.68 -2.51
N HIS A 24 0.72 2.45 -1.45
CA HIS A 24 1.81 2.91 -0.59
C HIS A 24 2.50 1.73 0.11
N LEU A 25 1.70 0.80 0.63
CA LEU A 25 2.22 -0.41 1.26
C LEU A 25 2.99 -1.28 0.27
N HIS A 26 2.51 -1.37 -0.96
CA HIS A 26 3.18 -2.12 -2.02
C HIS A 26 4.55 -1.54 -2.32
N ALA A 27 4.63 -0.22 -2.43
CA ALA A 27 5.90 0.44 -2.69
C ALA A 27 6.89 0.22 -1.55
N ARG A 28 6.42 0.30 -0.32
CA ARG A 28 7.26 0.05 0.85
C ARG A 28 7.72 -1.39 0.93
N LEU A 29 6.82 -2.31 0.60
CA LEU A 29 7.16 -3.74 0.57
C LEU A 29 8.25 -4.03 -0.43
N GLN A 30 8.19 -3.42 -1.60
CA GLN A 30 9.21 -3.58 -2.62
C GLN A 30 10.55 -3.02 -2.17
N GLU A 31 10.54 -1.88 -1.51
CA GLU A 31 11.76 -1.29 -0.95
C GLU A 31 12.39 -2.21 0.11
N LEU A 32 11.54 -2.78 0.97
CA LEU A 32 12.00 -3.67 2.03
C LEU A 32 12.57 -4.96 1.45
N LEU A 33 11.93 -5.51 0.43
CA LEU A 33 12.41 -6.71 -0.26
C LEU A 33 13.75 -6.46 -0.90
N GLU A 34 13.92 -5.33 -1.56
CA GLU A 34 15.18 -4.97 -2.20
C GLU A 34 16.27 -4.75 -1.16
N SER A 35 15.95 -4.08 -0.07
CA SER A 35 16.88 -3.85 1.03
C SER A 35 17.32 -5.17 1.66
N ASN A 36 16.38 -6.09 1.88
CA ASN A 36 16.69 -7.42 2.41
C ASN A 36 17.58 -8.21 1.47
N ARG A 37 17.30 -8.11 0.18
CA ARG A 37 18.10 -8.78 -0.85
C ARG A 37 19.52 -8.27 -0.84
N GLN A 38 19.67 -6.97 -0.74
CA GLN A 38 20.99 -6.33 -0.68
C GLN A 38 21.75 -6.75 0.58
N THR A 39 21.06 -6.79 1.71
CA THR A 39 21.65 -7.23 2.97
C THR A 39 22.12 -8.67 2.90
N ARG A 40 21.34 -9.53 2.27
CA ARG A 40 21.73 -10.95 2.09
C ARG A 40 22.98 -11.09 1.25
N VAL A 41 23.06 -10.32 0.18
CA VAL A 41 24.24 -10.34 -0.68
C VAL A 41 25.48 -9.88 0.09
N GLU A 42 25.34 -8.82 0.89
CA GLU A 42 26.43 -8.30 1.70
C GLU A 42 26.90 -9.35 2.73
N PHE A 43 25.96 -10.05 3.36
CA PHE A 43 26.30 -11.10 4.31
C PHE A 43 26.97 -12.29 3.64
N GLN A 44 26.56 -12.62 2.44
CA GLN A 44 27.16 -13.75 1.70
C GLN A 44 28.57 -13.44 1.21
N GLN A 45 28.87 -12.18 0.99
CA GLN A 45 30.21 -11.77 0.54
C GLN A 45 31.23 -11.75 1.68
N GLN A 46 30.75 -11.71 2.91
CA GLN A 46 31.60 -11.79 4.08
C GLN A 46 31.80 -13.21 4.52
#